data_0cc911fab7bae56cc17da1a286d64466
#
_entry.id   0cc911fab7bae56cc17da1a286d64466
#
_cell.length_a   1.000
_cell.length_b   1.000
_cell.length_c   1.000
_cell.angle_alpha   90.00
_cell.angle_beta   90.00
_cell.angle_gamma   90.00
#
_symmetry.space_group_name_H-M   'P 1'
#
loop_
_entity.id
_entity.type
_entity.pdbx_description
1 polymer ?
#
loop_
_entity_poly.entity_id
_entity_poly.type
_entity_poly.pdbx_seq_one_letter_code
_entity_poly.pdbx_strand_id
1 'polypeptide(L)'
;MRQITRYVVFELIKVFFIVLSALTILMLFIGLVQRAVREGMGPLPVLRLIPYLLPDALRFAIPGTMLFAACSVYGRMSADNEIVAIKSLGISPMVVVWPALVLAFGISLSAVWFNDVAVSWGRQGINRVILQSVEEIAYGMLRSQQSYSTRRFSIHV
;
A
#
# COMPACT_ATOMS: atom_id res chain seq x y z
N MET A 1 0.39 21.47 29.27
CA MET A 1 0.98 20.24 28.70
C MET A 1 0.04 19.46 27.78
N ARG A 2 -1.22 19.16 28.17
CA ARG A 2 -2.18 18.45 27.31
C ARG A 2 -2.45 19.07 25.93
N GLN A 3 -2.37 20.40 25.79
CA GLN A 3 -2.62 21.09 24.53
C GLN A 3 -1.47 20.86 23.52
N ILE A 4 -0.22 20.95 23.96
CA ILE A 4 0.97 20.71 23.11
C ILE A 4 0.97 19.26 22.61
N THR A 5 0.76 18.31 23.51
CA THR A 5 0.67 16.88 23.15
C THR A 5 -0.43 16.63 22.14
N ARG A 6 -1.62 17.22 22.34
CA ARG A 6 -2.75 17.07 21.43
C ARG A 6 -2.48 17.68 20.05
N TYR A 7 -1.82 18.84 20.01
CA TYR A 7 -1.39 19.50 18.77
C TYR A 7 -0.45 18.59 17.98
N VAL A 8 0.63 18.10 18.63
CA VAL A 8 1.63 17.22 17.99
C VAL A 8 0.98 15.93 17.49
N VAL A 9 0.14 15.28 18.28
CA VAL A 9 -0.58 14.06 17.89
C VAL A 9 -1.45 14.30 16.66
N PHE A 10 -2.22 15.38 16.66
CA PHE A 10 -3.13 15.70 15.56
C PHE A 10 -2.36 15.96 14.26
N GLU A 11 -1.26 16.70 14.36
CA GLU A 11 -0.42 17.00 13.19
C GLU A 11 0.27 15.74 12.65
N LEU A 12 0.80 14.88 13.55
CA LEU A 12 1.36 13.58 13.16
C LEU A 12 0.33 12.69 12.45
N ILE A 13 -0.88 12.58 12.99
CA ILE A 13 -1.96 11.78 12.41
C ILE A 13 -2.36 12.33 11.03
N LYS A 14 -2.50 13.65 10.91
CA LYS A 14 -2.85 14.30 9.65
C LYS A 14 -1.82 14.02 8.57
N VAL A 15 -0.54 14.25 8.84
CA VAL A 15 0.55 13.98 7.89
C VAL A 15 0.65 12.50 7.59
N PHE A 16 0.51 11.63 8.60
CA PHE A 16 0.52 10.19 8.44
C PHE A 16 -0.53 9.72 7.43
N PHE A 17 -1.80 10.13 7.57
CA PHE A 17 -2.86 9.69 6.65
C PHE A 17 -2.69 10.23 5.22
N ILE A 18 -2.22 11.48 5.08
CA ILE A 18 -1.96 12.07 3.76
C ILE A 18 -0.86 11.28 3.04
N VAL A 19 0.27 11.05 3.71
CA VAL A 19 1.42 10.34 3.12
C VAL A 19 1.11 8.86 2.94
N LEU A 20 0.38 8.23 3.87
CA LEU A 20 -0.07 6.84 3.74
C LEU A 20 -0.91 6.66 2.48
N SER A 21 -1.88 7.53 2.25
CA SER A 21 -2.72 7.47 1.05
C SER A 21 -1.88 7.61 -0.22
N ALA A 22 -0.98 8.59 -0.27
CA ALA A 22 -0.12 8.82 -1.42
C ALA A 22 0.81 7.62 -1.69
N LEU A 23 1.51 7.12 -0.66
CA LEU A 23 2.39 5.96 -0.79
C LEU A 23 1.63 4.68 -1.17
N THR A 24 0.46 4.44 -0.58
CA THR A 24 -0.35 3.27 -0.89
C THR A 24 -0.81 3.29 -2.34
N ILE A 25 -1.29 4.43 -2.85
CA ILE A 25 -1.68 4.59 -4.26
C ILE A 25 -0.48 4.35 -5.17
N LEU A 26 0.68 4.92 -4.85
CA LEU A 26 1.91 4.72 -5.62
C LEU A 26 2.32 3.26 -5.66
N MET A 27 2.32 2.57 -4.51
CA MET A 27 2.68 1.15 -4.40
C MET A 27 1.69 0.26 -5.17
N LEU A 28 0.39 0.54 -5.07
CA LEU A 28 -0.63 -0.16 -5.85
C LEU A 28 -0.41 0.02 -7.34
N PHE A 29 -0.16 1.25 -7.79
CA PHE A 29 0.08 1.54 -9.20
C PHE A 29 1.28 0.76 -9.73
N ILE A 30 2.42 0.81 -9.02
CA ILE A 30 3.62 0.06 -9.39
C ILE A 30 3.34 -1.45 -9.41
N GLY A 31 2.66 -1.98 -8.39
CA GLY A 31 2.32 -3.40 -8.29
C GLY A 31 1.40 -3.88 -9.42
N LEU A 32 0.41 -3.07 -9.80
CA LEU A 32 -0.49 -3.36 -10.91
C LEU A 32 0.22 -3.36 -12.26
N VAL A 33 1.04 -2.33 -12.52
CA VAL A 33 1.83 -2.23 -13.76
C VAL A 33 2.80 -3.40 -13.91
N GLN A 34 3.52 -3.76 -12.84
CA GLN A 34 4.44 -4.90 -12.86
C GLN A 34 3.73 -6.21 -13.22
N ARG A 35 2.54 -6.45 -12.69
CA ARG A 35 1.78 -7.66 -12.98
C ARG A 35 1.16 -7.64 -14.37
N ALA A 36 0.62 -6.51 -14.80
CA ALA A 36 0.12 -6.35 -16.16
C ALA A 36 1.19 -6.69 -17.21
N VAL A 37 2.42 -6.19 -17.01
CA VAL A 37 3.53 -6.42 -17.93
C VAL A 37 4.08 -7.85 -17.84
N ARG A 38 4.24 -8.40 -16.62
CA ARG A 38 4.83 -9.73 -16.44
C ARG A 38 3.91 -10.87 -16.86
N GLU A 39 2.62 -10.73 -16.62
CA GLU A 39 1.65 -11.80 -16.82
C GLU A 39 0.80 -11.59 -18.09
N GLY A 40 1.04 -10.50 -18.84
CA GLY A 40 0.34 -10.19 -20.08
C GLY A 40 -1.17 -10.04 -19.92
N MET A 41 -1.64 -9.71 -18.70
CA MET A 41 -3.06 -9.60 -18.38
C MET A 41 -3.68 -8.34 -18.95
N GLY A 42 -4.90 -8.48 -19.46
CA GLY A 42 -5.72 -7.33 -19.86
C GLY A 42 -6.12 -6.43 -18.67
N PRO A 43 -6.70 -5.25 -18.94
CA PRO A 43 -7.00 -4.26 -17.90
C PRO A 43 -8.04 -4.72 -16.87
N LEU A 44 -9.02 -5.54 -17.26
CA LEU A 44 -10.08 -6.02 -16.39
C LEU A 44 -9.58 -6.97 -15.28
N PRO A 45 -8.79 -8.03 -15.58
CA PRO A 45 -8.17 -8.86 -14.54
C PRO A 45 -7.27 -8.07 -13.59
N VAL A 46 -6.51 -7.09 -14.10
CA VAL A 46 -5.61 -6.25 -13.30
C VAL A 46 -6.38 -5.42 -12.27
N LEU A 47 -7.55 -4.87 -12.62
CA LEU A 47 -8.41 -4.15 -11.68
C LEU A 47 -8.93 -5.04 -10.54
N ARG A 48 -9.21 -6.31 -10.81
CA ARG A 48 -9.63 -7.28 -9.79
C ARG A 48 -8.53 -7.61 -8.77
N LEU A 49 -7.28 -7.31 -9.07
CA LEU A 49 -6.15 -7.52 -8.16
C LEU A 49 -6.04 -6.43 -7.08
N ILE A 50 -6.65 -5.26 -7.26
CA ILE A 50 -6.54 -4.11 -6.32
C ILE A 50 -6.82 -4.51 -4.87
N PRO A 51 -7.97 -5.16 -4.52
CA PRO A 51 -8.27 -5.50 -3.13
C PRO A 51 -7.28 -6.49 -2.52
N TYR A 52 -6.65 -7.33 -3.33
CA TYR A 52 -5.67 -8.31 -2.86
C TYR A 52 -4.26 -7.73 -2.72
N LEU A 53 -3.93 -6.69 -3.49
CA LEU A 53 -2.66 -5.97 -3.40
C LEU A 53 -2.66 -4.92 -2.29
N LEU A 54 -3.84 -4.45 -1.88
CA LEU A 54 -3.97 -3.40 -0.86
C LEU A 54 -3.31 -3.76 0.47
N PRO A 55 -3.54 -4.95 1.07
CA PRO A 55 -2.87 -5.33 2.32
C PRO A 55 -1.35 -5.43 2.16
N ASP A 56 -0.88 -5.90 1.02
CA ASP A 56 0.56 -6.01 0.73
C ASP A 56 1.22 -4.63 0.60
N ALA A 57 0.56 -3.68 -0.05
CA ALA A 57 1.00 -2.29 -0.14
C ALA A 57 1.03 -1.61 1.24
N LEU A 58 -0.02 -1.78 2.06
CA LEU A 58 -0.11 -1.20 3.40
C LEU A 58 0.99 -1.71 4.34
N ARG A 59 1.33 -2.98 4.27
CA ARG A 59 2.39 -3.59 5.07
C ARG A 59 3.71 -2.85 4.97
N PHE A 60 4.09 -2.39 3.77
CA PHE A 60 5.31 -1.61 3.52
C PHE A 60 5.10 -0.11 3.71
N ALA A 61 3.93 0.40 3.34
CA ALA A 61 3.63 1.82 3.43
C ALA A 61 3.56 2.31 4.89
N ILE A 62 2.97 1.55 5.80
CA ILE A 62 2.74 1.96 7.19
C ILE A 62 4.03 2.36 7.91
N PRO A 63 5.09 1.52 8.00
CA PRO A 63 6.31 1.90 8.71
C PRO A 63 7.05 3.07 8.06
N GLY A 64 7.12 3.08 6.73
CA GLY A 64 7.75 4.18 5.99
C GLY A 64 7.03 5.51 6.18
N THR A 65 5.70 5.47 6.19
CA THR A 65 4.86 6.66 6.39
C THR A 65 5.02 7.24 7.79
N MET A 66 5.10 6.40 8.83
CA MET A 66 5.29 6.88 10.19
C MET A 66 6.63 7.59 10.37
N LEU A 67 7.69 7.02 9.80
CA LEU A 67 9.01 7.66 9.79
C LEU A 67 8.97 9.01 9.08
N PHE A 68 8.37 9.05 7.89
CA PHE A 68 8.25 10.29 7.12
C PHE A 68 7.40 11.34 7.84
N ALA A 69 6.29 10.95 8.45
CA ALA A 69 5.42 11.85 9.22
C ALA A 69 6.18 12.46 10.40
N ALA A 70 6.92 11.65 11.16
CA ALA A 70 7.73 12.12 12.26
C ALA A 70 8.80 13.12 11.78
N CYS A 71 9.56 12.78 10.75
CA CYS A 71 10.59 13.67 10.19
C CYS A 71 9.99 14.99 9.67
N SER A 72 8.86 14.94 8.98
CA SER A 72 8.19 16.11 8.42
C SER A 72 7.66 17.05 9.50
N VAL A 73 6.97 16.50 10.51
CA VAL A 73 6.36 17.30 11.59
C VAL A 73 7.44 17.91 12.46
N TYR A 74 8.41 17.12 12.93
CA TYR A 74 9.49 17.65 13.76
C TYR A 74 10.45 18.55 12.99
N GLY A 75 10.68 18.28 11.72
CA GLY A 75 11.46 19.17 10.86
C GLY A 75 10.83 20.55 10.76
N ARG A 76 9.51 20.63 10.55
CA ARG A 76 8.78 21.90 10.53
C ARG A 76 8.79 22.59 11.88
N MET A 77 8.47 21.88 12.97
CA MET A 77 8.52 22.45 14.33
C MET A 77 9.90 22.99 14.69
N SER A 78 10.96 22.36 14.18
CA SER A 78 12.34 22.84 14.35
C SER A 78 12.63 24.08 13.53
N ALA A 79 12.20 24.11 12.27
CA ALA A 79 12.37 25.27 11.37
C ALA A 79 11.63 26.51 11.87
N ASP A 80 10.44 26.32 12.42
CA ASP A 80 9.59 27.38 12.98
C ASP A 80 10.01 27.79 14.42
N ASN A 81 11.12 27.23 14.93
CA ASN A 81 11.63 27.46 16.28
C ASN A 81 10.66 27.12 17.43
N GLU A 82 9.59 26.35 17.16
CA GLU A 82 8.61 25.94 18.18
C GLU A 82 9.27 25.12 19.30
N ILE A 83 10.22 24.25 18.97
CA ILE A 83 10.97 23.44 19.95
C ILE A 83 11.83 24.33 20.85
N VAL A 84 12.42 25.40 20.30
CA VAL A 84 13.22 26.37 21.05
C VAL A 84 12.30 27.16 21.98
N ALA A 85 11.14 27.59 21.51
CA ALA A 85 10.16 28.30 22.32
C ALA A 85 9.66 27.44 23.51
N ILE A 86 9.42 26.14 23.29
CA ILE A 86 9.00 25.20 24.34
C ILE A 86 10.11 25.05 25.39
N LYS A 87 11.38 24.96 24.96
CA LYS A 87 12.54 24.89 25.87
C LYS A 87 12.75 26.17 26.69
N SER A 88 12.53 27.33 26.10
CA SER A 88 12.68 28.62 26.83
C SER A 88 11.65 28.77 27.94
N LEU A 89 10.50 28.10 27.86
CA LEU A 89 9.49 28.02 28.92
C LEU A 89 9.86 27.00 30.02
N GLY A 90 11.03 26.37 29.96
CA GLY A 90 11.46 25.35 30.93
C GLY A 90 10.79 24.00 30.76
N ILE A 91 10.06 23.78 29.62
CA ILE A 91 9.37 22.52 29.35
C ILE A 91 10.33 21.55 28.68
N SER A 92 10.42 20.32 29.19
CA SER A 92 11.25 19.29 28.60
C SER A 92 10.81 18.94 27.18
N PRO A 93 11.72 18.86 26.19
CA PRO A 93 11.42 18.42 24.83
C PRO A 93 10.76 17.03 24.74
N MET A 94 10.94 16.21 25.77
CA MET A 94 10.36 14.87 25.86
C MET A 94 8.83 14.89 25.81
N VAL A 95 8.19 15.99 26.23
CA VAL A 95 6.72 16.18 26.13
C VAL A 95 6.26 16.19 24.67
N VAL A 96 7.12 16.64 23.76
CA VAL A 96 6.85 16.68 22.32
C VAL A 96 7.15 15.32 21.67
N VAL A 97 8.19 14.62 22.11
CA VAL A 97 8.63 13.34 21.53
C VAL A 97 7.77 12.16 21.98
N TRP A 98 7.36 12.16 23.25
CA TRP A 98 6.61 11.02 23.84
C TRP A 98 5.34 10.62 23.04
N PRO A 99 4.49 11.56 22.61
CA PRO A 99 3.30 11.21 21.85
C PRO A 99 3.61 10.53 20.52
N ALA A 100 4.72 10.88 19.85
CA ALA A 100 5.11 10.19 18.63
C ALA A 100 5.56 8.75 18.88
N LEU A 101 6.27 8.50 19.99
CA LEU A 101 6.66 7.14 20.37
C LEU A 101 5.46 6.25 20.65
N VAL A 102 4.45 6.77 21.38
CA VAL A 102 3.21 6.04 21.66
C VAL A 102 2.44 5.74 20.38
N LEU A 103 2.32 6.72 19.48
CA LEU A 103 1.70 6.51 18.18
C LEU A 103 2.47 5.50 17.33
N ALA A 104 3.80 5.61 17.27
CA ALA A 104 4.64 4.68 16.52
C ALA A 104 4.50 3.25 17.02
N PHE A 105 4.42 3.06 18.35
CA PHE A 105 4.18 1.75 18.96
C PHE A 105 2.82 1.17 18.55
N GLY A 106 1.74 1.96 18.65
CA GLY A 106 0.40 1.53 18.24
C GLY A 106 0.32 1.18 16.74
N ILE A 107 0.96 2.00 15.89
CA ILE A 107 1.02 1.77 14.46
C ILE A 107 1.87 0.54 14.13
N SER A 108 2.95 0.28 14.87
CA SER A 108 3.79 -0.92 14.72
C SER A 108 2.99 -2.20 15.00
N LEU A 109 2.16 -2.20 16.05
CA LEU A 109 1.25 -3.33 16.32
C LEU A 109 0.27 -3.55 15.17
N SER A 110 -0.30 -2.48 14.64
CA SER A 110 -1.20 -2.56 13.49
C SER A 110 -0.49 -3.11 12.25
N ALA A 111 0.76 -2.74 12.02
CA ALA A 111 1.56 -3.24 10.90
C ALA A 111 1.80 -4.75 10.96
N VAL A 112 2.00 -5.31 12.16
CA VAL A 112 2.11 -6.77 12.36
C VAL A 112 0.82 -7.47 11.95
N TRP A 113 -0.33 -6.95 12.35
CA TRP A 113 -1.63 -7.49 11.99
C TRP A 113 -1.88 -7.43 10.47
N PHE A 114 -1.58 -6.29 9.83
CA PHE A 114 -1.68 -6.15 8.38
C PHE A 114 -0.73 -7.11 7.63
N ASN A 115 0.44 -7.39 8.20
CA ASN A 115 1.37 -8.37 7.61
C ASN A 115 0.76 -9.77 7.57
N ASP A 116 0.08 -10.20 8.63
CA ASP A 116 -0.58 -11.51 8.69
C ASP A 116 -1.75 -11.60 7.70
N VAL A 117 -2.57 -10.56 7.62
CA VAL A 117 -3.65 -10.45 6.63
C VAL A 117 -3.12 -10.46 5.19
N ALA A 118 -2.03 -9.74 4.92
CA ALA A 118 -1.42 -9.69 3.59
C ALA A 118 -0.90 -11.07 3.14
N VAL A 119 -0.32 -11.84 4.06
CA VAL A 119 0.20 -13.18 3.74
C VAL A 119 -0.92 -14.19 3.56
N SER A 120 -1.92 -14.19 4.43
CA SER A 120 -2.99 -15.19 4.41
C SER A 120 -4.02 -14.93 3.30
N TRP A 121 -4.48 -13.70 3.17
CA TRP A 121 -5.57 -13.35 2.25
C TRP A 121 -5.08 -12.82 0.90
N GLY A 122 -4.07 -11.96 0.90
CA GLY A 122 -3.53 -11.34 -0.29
C GLY A 122 -2.95 -12.35 -1.27
N ARG A 123 -2.06 -13.23 -0.83
CA ARG A 123 -1.40 -14.22 -1.71
C ARG A 123 -2.37 -15.25 -2.28
N GLN A 124 -3.32 -15.73 -1.49
CA GLN A 124 -4.32 -16.69 -1.98
C GLN A 124 -5.25 -16.07 -3.03
N GLY A 125 -5.68 -14.83 -2.81
CA GLY A 125 -6.52 -14.10 -3.76
C GLY A 125 -5.81 -13.81 -5.08
N ILE A 126 -4.55 -13.41 -5.03
CA ILE A 126 -3.72 -13.15 -6.22
C ILE A 126 -3.58 -14.40 -7.07
N ASN A 127 -3.19 -15.53 -6.46
CA ASN A 127 -3.02 -16.80 -7.18
C ASN A 127 -4.33 -17.27 -7.84
N ARG A 128 -5.47 -17.06 -7.18
CA ARG A 128 -6.77 -17.41 -7.76
C ARG A 128 -7.09 -16.57 -9.00
N VAL A 129 -6.87 -15.26 -8.95
CA VAL A 129 -7.12 -14.36 -10.11
C VAL A 129 -6.18 -14.68 -11.27
N ILE A 130 -4.89 -14.95 -10.98
CA ILE A 130 -3.91 -15.33 -12.00
C ILE A 130 -4.31 -16.64 -12.68
N LEU A 131 -4.66 -17.69 -11.90
CA LEU A 131 -5.07 -18.98 -12.45
C LEU A 131 -6.31 -18.85 -13.33
N GLN A 132 -7.32 -18.09 -12.90
CA GLN A 132 -8.52 -17.83 -13.73
C GLN A 132 -8.18 -17.09 -15.02
N SER A 133 -7.27 -16.12 -14.97
CA SER A 133 -6.86 -15.37 -16.17
C SER A 133 -6.08 -16.23 -17.15
N VAL A 134 -5.21 -17.11 -16.66
CA VAL A 134 -4.48 -18.08 -17.51
C VAL A 134 -5.44 -19.09 -18.14
N GLU A 135 -6.43 -19.53 -17.40
CA GLU A 135 -7.46 -20.44 -17.91
C GLU A 135 -8.29 -19.78 -19.02
N GLU A 136 -8.73 -18.53 -18.86
CA GLU A 136 -9.43 -17.77 -19.90
C GLU A 136 -8.59 -17.58 -21.17
N ILE A 137 -7.29 -17.30 -21.02
CA ILE A 137 -6.36 -17.16 -22.15
C ILE A 137 -6.13 -18.51 -22.84
N ALA A 138 -5.96 -19.59 -22.08
CA ALA A 138 -5.79 -20.94 -22.61
C ALA A 138 -7.04 -21.40 -23.38
N TYR A 139 -8.25 -21.20 -22.83
CA TYR A 139 -9.50 -21.46 -23.53
C TYR A 139 -9.68 -20.61 -24.79
N GLY A 140 -9.28 -19.34 -24.74
CA GLY A 140 -9.27 -18.45 -25.91
C GLY A 140 -8.36 -18.93 -27.02
N MET A 141 -7.14 -19.40 -26.69
CA MET A 141 -6.20 -19.97 -27.64
C MET A 141 -6.69 -21.30 -28.23
N LEU A 142 -7.21 -22.19 -27.41
CA LEU A 142 -7.80 -23.47 -27.86
C LEU A 142 -8.98 -23.24 -28.80
N ARG A 143 -9.85 -22.29 -28.50
CA ARG A 143 -10.99 -21.95 -29.35
C ARG A 143 -10.57 -21.32 -30.67
N SER A 144 -9.49 -20.53 -30.66
CA SER A 144 -8.87 -19.97 -31.86
C SER A 144 -8.24 -21.05 -32.74
N GLN A 145 -7.56 -22.04 -32.15
CA GLN A 145 -6.98 -23.15 -32.90
C GLN A 145 -8.03 -24.10 -33.47
N GLN A 146 -9.11 -24.36 -32.77
CA GLN A 146 -10.22 -25.16 -33.33
C GLN A 146 -10.87 -24.52 -34.56
N SER A 147 -10.93 -23.19 -34.63
CA SER A 147 -11.47 -22.53 -35.81
C SER A 147 -10.53 -22.57 -37.02
N TYR A 148 -9.23 -22.80 -36.84
CA TYR A 148 -8.27 -22.99 -37.91
C TYR A 148 -8.22 -24.44 -38.43
N SER A 149 -8.51 -25.44 -37.60
CA SER A 149 -8.52 -26.83 -38.05
C SER A 149 -9.75 -27.16 -38.92
N THR A 150 -10.86 -26.47 -38.73
CA THR A 150 -12.08 -26.67 -39.53
C THR A 150 -11.95 -26.16 -40.97
N ARG A 151 -10.99 -25.31 -41.29
CA ARG A 151 -10.76 -24.77 -42.64
C ARG A 151 -9.84 -25.64 -43.54
N ARG A 152 -9.23 -26.69 -43.02
CA ARG A 152 -8.29 -27.55 -43.77
C ARG A 152 -8.86 -28.90 -44.25
N PHE A 153 -10.11 -29.21 -43.94
CA PHE A 153 -10.78 -30.43 -44.45
C PHE A 153 -11.93 -30.09 -45.38
N SER A 154 -11.66 -29.53 -46.55
CA SER A 154 -12.54 -29.66 -47.71
C SER A 154 -11.98 -30.78 -48.58
N ILE A 155 -12.39 -32.00 -48.31
CA ILE A 155 -12.19 -33.14 -49.25
C ILE A 155 -13.25 -32.95 -50.32
N HIS A 156 -12.80 -32.57 -51.54
CA HIS A 156 -13.60 -32.76 -52.74
C HIS A 156 -13.57 -34.25 -53.10
N VAL A 157 -14.70 -34.90 -53.08
CA VAL A 157 -15.01 -36.16 -53.79
C VAL A 157 -15.63 -35.79 -55.10
#